data_85815b532eab118791198eb85e56d4c1
#
_entry.id   85815b532eab118791198eb85e56d4c1
#
_cell.length_a   1.000
_cell.length_b   1.000
_cell.length_c   1.000
_cell.angle_alpha   90.00
_cell.angle_beta   90.00
_cell.angle_gamma   90.00
#
_symmetry.space_group_name_H-M   'P 1'
#
loop_
_entity.id
_entity.type
_entity.pdbx_description
1 polymer ?
#
loop_
_entity_poly.entity_id
_entity_poly.type
_entity_poly.pdbx_seq_one_letter_code
_entity_poly.pdbx_strand_id
1 'polypeptide(L)'
;MRILVPVDGSDQSRHIIHYLGALQRLHEGDSPEIELVNVQYEPTPGLARVFGESAVKAAYEEEGQKVFEALRNTVEAAELTVKTKVVFGDMGPALAKEAERFGADLIVMGSRGLNPVKGFFLGSFTNAVLSQVKTPVLLVRKHTTVEKPALRIGVCVDGSVYGEAAVDHILKNHGVVGNDVRYELINVTEPFYIITDSSPDITDEIGSTSYAKAYEELAEKRFHETVDPIAAKFKEAGLAVDCVHLTGSVAEELVDYSKNLDLLVMGSHGRGNFTAAVLGSVAMHVAAETDLPILVVRR
;
A
#
# COMPACT_ATOMS: atom_id res chain seq x y z
N MET A 1 10.66 9.21 -11.70
CA MET A 1 9.44 8.85 -10.96
C MET A 1 8.80 10.07 -10.35
N ARG A 2 7.46 10.17 -10.37
CA ARG A 2 6.69 11.29 -9.76
C ARG A 2 5.91 10.78 -8.56
N ILE A 3 6.13 11.40 -7.42
CA ILE A 3 5.50 11.01 -6.14
C ILE A 3 4.58 12.12 -5.66
N LEU A 4 3.31 11.80 -5.43
CA LEU A 4 2.33 12.71 -4.85
C LEU A 4 2.13 12.40 -3.37
N VAL A 5 2.19 13.42 -2.52
CA VAL A 5 2.11 13.27 -1.07
C VAL A 5 1.06 14.20 -0.50
N PRO A 6 -0.13 13.69 -0.12
CA PRO A 6 -1.11 14.51 0.58
C PRO A 6 -0.63 14.81 2.00
N VAL A 7 -0.69 16.09 2.39
CA VAL A 7 -0.21 16.58 3.68
C VAL A 7 -1.24 17.49 4.36
N ASP A 8 -1.33 17.40 5.68
CA ASP A 8 -2.22 18.17 6.55
C ASP A 8 -1.48 18.90 7.68
N GLY A 9 -0.13 18.88 7.67
CA GLY A 9 0.71 19.48 8.70
C GLY A 9 0.82 18.66 9.99
N SER A 10 0.21 17.48 10.06
CA SER A 10 0.27 16.57 11.21
C SER A 10 1.67 15.95 11.39
N ASP A 11 1.89 15.31 12.53
CA ASP A 11 3.10 14.52 12.77
C ASP A 11 3.22 13.37 11.77
N GLN A 12 2.10 12.84 11.26
CA GLN A 12 2.11 11.82 10.20
C GLN A 12 2.65 12.39 8.89
N SER A 13 2.28 13.62 8.51
CA SER A 13 2.85 14.31 7.34
C SER A 13 4.37 14.49 7.48
N ARG A 14 4.85 14.89 8.67
CA ARG A 14 6.29 15.02 8.95
C ARG A 14 7.00 13.66 8.84
N HIS A 15 6.39 12.63 9.41
CA HIS A 15 6.93 11.28 9.37
C HIS A 15 7.08 10.75 7.93
N ILE A 16 6.08 10.96 7.07
CA ILE A 16 6.14 10.58 5.65
C ILE A 16 7.28 11.28 4.93
N ILE A 17 7.49 12.58 5.20
CA ILE A 17 8.58 13.35 4.60
C ILE A 17 9.93 12.78 5.02
N HIS A 18 10.13 12.47 6.31
CA HIS A 18 11.36 11.82 6.79
C HIS A 18 11.57 10.43 6.18
N TYR A 19 10.50 9.64 6.07
CA TYR A 19 10.54 8.33 5.44
C TYR A 19 10.98 8.39 3.96
N LEU A 20 10.43 9.35 3.20
CA LEU A 20 10.84 9.59 1.82
C LEU A 20 12.28 10.04 1.70
N GLY A 21 12.77 10.92 2.59
CA GLY A 21 14.17 11.32 2.64
C GLY A 21 15.09 10.13 2.95
N ALA A 22 14.68 9.22 3.85
CA ALA A 22 15.44 8.01 4.14
C ALA A 22 15.50 7.06 2.93
N LEU A 23 14.38 6.85 2.23
CA LEU A 23 14.36 6.07 0.99
C LEU A 23 15.23 6.69 -0.11
N GLN A 24 15.17 8.03 -0.27
CA GLN A 24 15.97 8.71 -1.29
C GLN A 24 17.47 8.52 -1.06
N ARG A 25 17.93 8.48 0.19
CA ARG A 25 19.35 8.20 0.52
C ARG A 25 19.80 6.78 0.18
N LEU A 26 18.90 5.82 0.09
CA LEU A 26 19.18 4.46 -0.35
C LEU A 26 19.16 4.30 -1.88
N HIS A 27 18.64 5.30 -2.58
CA HIS A 27 18.49 5.27 -4.03
C HIS A 27 19.71 5.91 -4.70
N GLU A 28 20.34 5.22 -5.64
CA GLU A 28 21.50 5.71 -6.42
C GLU A 28 21.14 6.31 -7.78
N GLY A 29 19.84 6.45 -8.07
CA GLY A 29 19.34 6.97 -9.35
C GLY A 29 18.93 8.44 -9.29
N ASP A 30 18.21 8.88 -10.31
CA ASP A 30 17.62 10.21 -10.37
C ASP A 30 16.62 10.42 -9.24
N SER A 31 16.76 11.51 -8.49
CA SER A 31 15.81 11.86 -7.42
C SER A 31 14.38 11.98 -7.95
N PRO A 32 13.40 11.43 -7.23
CA PRO A 32 12.01 11.53 -7.64
C PRO A 32 11.53 12.99 -7.62
N GLU A 33 10.63 13.34 -8.55
CA GLU A 33 9.88 14.59 -8.50
C GLU A 33 8.75 14.44 -7.48
N ILE A 34 8.79 15.22 -6.39
CA ILE A 34 7.81 15.12 -5.29
C ILE A 34 6.90 16.35 -5.30
N GLU A 35 5.58 16.12 -5.25
CA GLU A 35 4.60 17.17 -5.03
C GLU A 35 3.85 16.93 -3.71
N LEU A 36 3.96 17.89 -2.77
CA LEU A 36 3.17 17.92 -1.54
C LEU A 36 1.83 18.59 -1.85
N VAL A 37 0.73 17.91 -1.56
CA VAL A 37 -0.62 18.41 -1.83
C VAL A 37 -1.39 18.60 -0.56
N ASN A 38 -1.93 19.81 -0.36
CA ASN A 38 -2.92 20.06 0.66
C ASN A 38 -4.31 20.18 0.03
N VAL A 39 -5.28 19.39 0.51
CA VAL A 39 -6.65 19.40 -0.01
C VAL A 39 -7.53 20.25 0.90
N GLN A 40 -8.11 21.29 0.34
CA GLN A 40 -9.07 22.18 1.01
C GLN A 40 -10.47 21.92 0.46
N TYR A 41 -11.49 22.12 1.30
CA TYR A 41 -12.88 22.01 0.84
C TYR A 41 -13.26 23.18 -0.08
N GLU A 42 -14.19 22.93 -0.99
CA GLU A 42 -14.82 24.03 -1.74
C GLU A 42 -15.61 24.94 -0.77
N PRO A 43 -15.63 26.28 -1.01
CA PRO A 43 -16.44 27.19 -0.23
C PRO A 43 -17.91 26.78 -0.23
N THR A 44 -18.50 26.67 0.95
CA THR A 44 -19.94 26.39 1.03
C THR A 44 -20.75 27.57 0.43
N PRO A 45 -21.92 27.31 -0.18
CA PRO A 45 -22.76 28.37 -0.75
C PRO A 45 -23.12 29.49 0.25
N GLY A 46 -23.23 29.14 1.54
CA GLY A 46 -23.47 30.11 2.62
C GLY A 46 -22.31 31.07 2.82
N LEU A 47 -21.09 30.56 2.95
CA LEU A 47 -19.88 31.39 3.07
C LEU A 47 -19.61 32.21 1.82
N ALA A 48 -19.75 31.60 0.65
CA ALA A 48 -19.56 32.29 -0.63
C ALA A 48 -20.55 33.45 -0.82
N ARG A 49 -21.79 33.31 -0.34
CA ARG A 49 -22.81 34.39 -0.40
C ARG A 49 -22.48 35.56 0.53
N VAL A 50 -21.93 35.28 1.72
CA VAL A 50 -21.66 36.31 2.75
C VAL A 50 -20.36 37.06 2.46
N PHE A 51 -19.30 36.31 2.12
CA PHE A 51 -17.94 36.88 2.02
C PHE A 51 -17.41 36.96 0.59
N GLY A 52 -18.11 36.40 -0.38
CA GLY A 52 -17.65 36.24 -1.75
C GLY A 52 -16.80 34.99 -1.94
N GLU A 53 -17.02 34.25 -3.02
CA GLU A 53 -16.32 32.98 -3.30
C GLU A 53 -14.81 33.16 -3.39
N SER A 54 -14.36 34.21 -4.05
CA SER A 54 -12.93 34.51 -4.23
C SER A 54 -12.22 34.76 -2.90
N ALA A 55 -12.88 35.51 -1.98
CA ALA A 55 -12.30 35.81 -0.67
C ALA A 55 -12.20 34.52 0.21
N VAL A 56 -13.20 33.67 0.18
CA VAL A 56 -13.17 32.39 0.91
C VAL A 56 -12.10 31.47 0.33
N LYS A 57 -12.00 31.35 -0.99
CA LYS A 57 -10.93 30.57 -1.65
C LYS A 57 -9.55 31.08 -1.30
N ALA A 58 -9.34 32.40 -1.30
CA ALA A 58 -8.06 33.01 -0.93
C ALA A 58 -7.69 32.69 0.54
N ALA A 59 -8.65 32.72 1.46
CA ALA A 59 -8.42 32.33 2.86
C ALA A 59 -8.05 30.85 2.99
N TYR A 60 -8.72 29.97 2.26
CA TYR A 60 -8.40 28.54 2.29
C TYR A 60 -7.05 28.22 1.62
N GLU A 61 -6.71 28.95 0.56
CA GLU A 61 -5.37 28.88 -0.06
C GLU A 61 -4.29 29.28 0.96
N GLU A 62 -4.50 30.36 1.72
CA GLU A 62 -3.58 30.81 2.77
C GLU A 62 -3.43 29.74 3.86
N GLU A 63 -4.52 29.11 4.29
CA GLU A 63 -4.45 28.00 5.25
C GLU A 63 -3.64 26.81 4.71
N GLY A 64 -3.83 26.46 3.45
CA GLY A 64 -3.02 25.43 2.78
C GLY A 64 -1.54 25.80 2.72
N GLN A 65 -1.22 27.08 2.45
CA GLN A 65 0.18 27.57 2.44
C GLN A 65 0.82 27.49 3.84
N LYS A 66 0.07 27.76 4.92
CA LYS A 66 0.56 27.60 6.31
C LYS A 66 0.97 26.15 6.61
N VAL A 67 0.25 25.18 6.04
CA VAL A 67 0.62 23.75 6.17
C VAL A 67 2.01 23.50 5.58
N PHE A 68 2.29 24.02 4.39
CA PHE A 68 3.61 23.85 3.77
C PHE A 68 4.71 24.59 4.51
N GLU A 69 4.44 25.78 5.03
CA GLU A 69 5.39 26.51 5.86
C GLU A 69 5.74 25.75 7.14
N ALA A 70 4.75 25.12 7.78
CA ALA A 70 4.96 24.30 8.98
C ALA A 70 5.76 23.02 8.69
N LEU A 71 5.82 22.58 7.45
CA LEU A 71 6.59 21.39 7.01
C LEU A 71 7.96 21.74 6.44
N ARG A 72 8.28 23.02 6.20
CA ARG A 72 9.52 23.47 5.54
C ARG A 72 10.76 22.87 6.20
N ASN A 73 10.91 23.04 7.49
CA ASN A 73 12.09 22.53 8.23
C ASN A 73 12.20 21.00 8.14
N THR A 74 11.08 20.29 8.06
CA THR A 74 11.05 18.84 7.90
C THR A 74 11.52 18.43 6.50
N VAL A 75 11.12 19.15 5.46
CA VAL A 75 11.55 18.94 4.07
C VAL A 75 13.03 19.19 3.94
N GLU A 76 13.54 20.30 4.51
CA GLU A 76 14.96 20.63 4.53
C GLU A 76 15.80 19.57 5.27
N ALA A 77 15.34 19.14 6.45
CA ALA A 77 16.03 18.10 7.23
C ALA A 77 16.01 16.71 6.54
N ALA A 78 15.03 16.47 5.71
CA ALA A 78 14.93 15.26 4.87
C ALA A 78 15.72 15.34 3.56
N GLU A 79 16.32 16.51 3.26
CA GLU A 79 17.08 16.79 2.03
C GLU A 79 16.26 16.59 0.75
N LEU A 80 14.94 16.85 0.81
CA LEU A 80 14.03 16.69 -0.32
C LEU A 80 13.82 18.00 -1.08
N THR A 81 13.75 17.90 -2.40
CA THR A 81 13.25 18.99 -3.26
C THR A 81 11.80 18.70 -3.62
N VAL A 82 10.89 19.58 -3.20
CA VAL A 82 9.45 19.38 -3.38
C VAL A 82 8.77 20.57 -4.05
N LYS A 83 7.71 20.28 -4.82
CA LYS A 83 6.71 21.25 -5.23
C LYS A 83 5.55 21.22 -4.23
N THR A 84 4.82 22.32 -4.10
CA THR A 84 3.66 22.41 -3.22
C THR A 84 2.43 22.83 -4.00
N LYS A 85 1.27 22.25 -3.67
CA LYS A 85 0.00 22.55 -4.34
C LYS A 85 -1.17 22.50 -3.37
N VAL A 86 -1.95 23.57 -3.29
CA VAL A 86 -3.29 23.54 -2.68
C VAL A 86 -4.29 23.16 -3.76
N VAL A 87 -5.15 22.19 -3.46
CA VAL A 87 -6.25 21.78 -4.34
C VAL A 87 -7.58 21.86 -3.59
N PHE A 88 -8.66 22.09 -4.32
CA PHE A 88 -10.00 22.27 -3.75
C PHE A 88 -10.92 21.13 -4.18
N GLY A 89 -11.78 20.72 -3.28
CA GLY A 89 -12.83 19.71 -3.52
C GLY A 89 -12.93 18.67 -2.42
N ASP A 90 -13.69 17.61 -2.71
CA ASP A 90 -13.74 16.43 -1.86
C ASP A 90 -12.41 15.69 -1.92
N MET A 91 -11.92 15.26 -0.76
CA MET A 91 -10.53 14.76 -0.58
C MET A 91 -10.12 13.69 -1.58
N GLY A 92 -10.91 12.63 -1.74
CA GLY A 92 -10.58 11.53 -2.66
C GLY A 92 -10.57 11.97 -4.13
N PRO A 93 -11.66 12.52 -4.67
CA PRO A 93 -11.74 13.01 -6.04
C PRO A 93 -10.73 14.12 -6.36
N ALA A 94 -10.50 15.06 -5.45
CA ALA A 94 -9.56 16.15 -5.66
C ALA A 94 -8.11 15.62 -5.76
N LEU A 95 -7.73 14.67 -4.88
CA LEU A 95 -6.42 14.04 -4.93
C LEU A 95 -6.25 13.16 -6.17
N ALA A 96 -7.28 12.43 -6.58
CA ALA A 96 -7.25 11.59 -7.79
C ALA A 96 -7.02 12.44 -9.05
N LYS A 97 -7.74 13.56 -9.16
CA LYS A 97 -7.58 14.53 -10.26
C LYS A 97 -6.18 15.15 -10.27
N GLU A 98 -5.63 15.46 -9.09
CA GLU A 98 -4.28 15.99 -8.99
C GLU A 98 -3.22 14.95 -9.34
N ALA A 99 -3.40 13.69 -8.92
CA ALA A 99 -2.53 12.58 -9.30
C ALA A 99 -2.46 12.39 -10.83
N GLU A 100 -3.61 12.47 -11.51
CA GLU A 100 -3.68 12.41 -12.98
C GLU A 100 -3.00 13.63 -13.62
N ARG A 101 -3.25 14.86 -13.12
CA ARG A 101 -2.66 16.09 -13.63
C ARG A 101 -1.13 16.09 -13.51
N PHE A 102 -0.64 15.68 -12.35
CA PHE A 102 0.79 15.61 -12.06
C PHE A 102 1.45 14.44 -12.80
N GLY A 103 0.67 13.43 -13.20
CA GLY A 103 1.16 12.17 -13.76
C GLY A 103 1.89 11.37 -12.71
N ALA A 104 1.31 11.25 -11.52
CA ALA A 104 1.91 10.55 -10.39
C ALA A 104 2.06 9.05 -10.69
N ASP A 105 3.26 8.54 -10.49
CA ASP A 105 3.58 7.11 -10.54
C ASP A 105 3.29 6.41 -9.22
N LEU A 106 3.29 7.19 -8.11
CA LEU A 106 3.07 6.73 -6.74
C LEU A 106 2.41 7.82 -5.90
N ILE A 107 1.46 7.43 -5.07
CA ILE A 107 0.95 8.28 -3.98
C ILE A 107 1.51 7.72 -2.68
N VAL A 108 2.10 8.58 -1.83
CA VAL A 108 2.61 8.18 -0.51
C VAL A 108 1.81 8.91 0.56
N MET A 109 1.15 8.16 1.42
CA MET A 109 0.27 8.73 2.43
C MET A 109 0.26 7.94 3.74
N GLY A 110 -0.21 8.55 4.81
CA GLY A 110 -0.44 7.86 6.07
C GLY A 110 -1.64 6.92 6.00
N SER A 111 -1.56 5.81 6.69
CA SER A 111 -2.70 4.89 6.82
C SER A 111 -3.80 5.41 7.74
N ARG A 112 -3.51 6.42 8.59
CA ARG A 112 -4.44 7.05 9.54
C ARG A 112 -4.17 8.56 9.59
N GLY A 113 -5.23 9.38 9.77
CA GLY A 113 -5.14 10.82 9.98
C GLY A 113 -5.11 11.22 11.45
N LEU A 114 -5.47 12.48 11.76
CA LEU A 114 -5.41 13.12 13.08
C LEU A 114 -6.20 12.41 14.20
N ASN A 115 -7.22 11.60 13.88
CA ASN A 115 -8.08 10.92 14.87
C ASN A 115 -7.99 9.39 14.71
N PRO A 116 -7.12 8.69 15.45
CA PRO A 116 -7.05 7.24 15.43
C PRO A 116 -8.28 6.64 16.17
N VAL A 117 -9.24 6.14 15.41
CA VAL A 117 -10.31 5.30 15.96
C VAL A 117 -9.72 3.91 16.25
N LYS A 118 -9.92 3.38 17.46
CA LYS A 118 -9.53 2.02 17.81
C LYS A 118 -10.37 1.03 16.99
N GLY A 119 -9.73 0.14 16.22
CA GLY A 119 -10.38 -0.91 15.43
C GLY A 119 -9.70 -1.14 14.09
N PHE A 120 -10.17 -2.16 13.35
CA PHE A 120 -9.69 -2.64 12.06
C PHE A 120 -9.98 -1.69 10.87
N PHE A 121 -9.81 -0.38 11.02
CA PHE A 121 -10.19 0.56 9.97
C PHE A 121 -9.00 1.41 9.50
N LEU A 122 -8.80 1.43 8.20
CA LEU A 122 -8.06 2.50 7.53
C LEU A 122 -8.79 3.82 7.75
N GLY A 123 -8.06 4.92 7.86
CA GLY A 123 -8.65 6.25 8.00
C GLY A 123 -9.65 6.58 6.90
N SER A 124 -10.66 7.40 7.19
CA SER A 124 -11.67 7.81 6.21
C SER A 124 -11.04 8.46 4.97
N PHE A 125 -10.01 9.28 5.16
CA PHE A 125 -9.23 9.89 4.08
C PHE A 125 -8.54 8.82 3.22
N THR A 126 -7.85 7.86 3.84
CA THR A 126 -7.18 6.76 3.12
C THR A 126 -8.17 5.95 2.28
N ASN A 127 -9.33 5.62 2.85
CA ASN A 127 -10.40 4.94 2.12
C ASN A 127 -10.95 5.78 0.97
N ALA A 128 -11.17 7.08 1.18
CA ALA A 128 -11.63 7.98 0.13
C ALA A 128 -10.64 8.06 -1.04
N VAL A 129 -9.34 8.15 -0.76
CA VAL A 129 -8.29 8.15 -1.78
C VAL A 129 -8.25 6.81 -2.50
N LEU A 130 -8.13 5.69 -1.77
CA LEU A 130 -8.08 4.35 -2.33
C LEU A 130 -9.29 4.01 -3.21
N SER A 131 -10.46 4.62 -2.96
CA SER A 131 -11.66 4.40 -3.79
C SER A 131 -11.59 5.10 -5.14
N GLN A 132 -10.81 6.16 -5.29
CA GLN A 132 -10.83 7.06 -6.44
C GLN A 132 -9.58 6.95 -7.32
N VAL A 133 -8.42 6.60 -6.73
CA VAL A 133 -7.16 6.58 -7.48
C VAL A 133 -6.91 5.24 -8.14
N LYS A 134 -6.27 5.27 -9.32
CA LYS A 134 -5.69 4.09 -9.98
C LYS A 134 -4.18 3.99 -9.72
N THR A 135 -3.56 5.11 -9.41
CA THR A 135 -2.14 5.19 -9.05
C THR A 135 -1.86 4.30 -7.84
N PRO A 136 -0.77 3.51 -7.84
CA PRO A 136 -0.34 2.77 -6.65
C PRO A 136 -0.20 3.65 -5.42
N VAL A 137 -0.56 3.13 -4.26
CA VAL A 137 -0.55 3.88 -2.99
C VAL A 137 0.33 3.18 -1.98
N LEU A 138 1.36 3.88 -1.52
CA LEU A 138 2.21 3.46 -0.41
C LEU A 138 1.63 4.02 0.90
N LEU A 139 1.17 3.12 1.74
CA LEU A 139 0.65 3.43 3.07
C LEU A 139 1.79 3.35 4.10
N VAL A 140 2.21 4.51 4.63
CA VAL A 140 3.27 4.61 5.63
C VAL A 140 2.67 4.63 7.03
N ARG A 141 3.22 3.82 7.94
CA ARG A 141 2.79 3.74 9.33
C ARG A 141 3.56 4.72 10.22
N LYS A 142 2.97 5.07 11.37
CA LYS A 142 3.53 6.07 12.28
C LYS A 142 4.94 5.72 12.83
N HIS A 143 5.29 4.46 12.90
CA HIS A 143 6.55 3.98 13.47
C HIS A 143 7.49 3.36 12.44
N THR A 144 7.15 3.50 11.15
CA THR A 144 7.99 2.97 10.07
C THR A 144 9.30 3.76 9.99
N THR A 145 10.41 3.06 10.05
CA THR A 145 11.75 3.64 9.85
C THR A 145 12.48 2.87 8.74
N VAL A 146 13.37 3.54 8.05
CA VAL A 146 14.28 2.91 7.08
C VAL A 146 15.68 2.98 7.69
N GLU A 147 16.07 1.92 8.40
CA GLU A 147 17.30 1.88 9.18
C GLU A 147 18.37 0.97 8.56
N LYS A 148 18.02 0.17 7.57
CA LYS A 148 18.89 -0.84 6.97
C LYS A 148 19.20 -0.48 5.51
N PRO A 149 20.43 -0.71 5.05
CA PRO A 149 20.76 -0.56 3.63
C PRO A 149 20.12 -1.66 2.78
N ALA A 150 19.91 -2.86 3.34
CA ALA A 150 19.28 -4.00 2.65
C ALA A 150 17.83 -4.16 3.09
N LEU A 151 16.89 -4.02 2.16
CA LEU A 151 15.45 -4.16 2.42
C LEU A 151 14.93 -5.54 2.02
N ARG A 152 14.07 -6.11 2.87
CA ARG A 152 13.29 -7.32 2.59
C ARG A 152 11.88 -6.91 2.17
N ILE A 153 11.54 -7.20 0.93
CA ILE A 153 10.24 -6.81 0.34
C ILE A 153 9.43 -8.05 0.01
N GLY A 154 8.32 -8.22 0.72
CA GLY A 154 7.35 -9.27 0.41
C GLY A 154 6.41 -8.82 -0.71
N VAL A 155 6.21 -9.66 -1.71
CA VAL A 155 5.26 -9.46 -2.80
C VAL A 155 4.21 -10.56 -2.74
N CYS A 156 2.97 -10.20 -2.41
CA CYS A 156 1.88 -11.16 -2.32
C CYS A 156 1.42 -11.58 -3.72
N VAL A 157 1.45 -12.88 -3.98
CA VAL A 157 1.06 -13.47 -5.26
C VAL A 157 0.01 -14.56 -5.05
N ASP A 158 -1.15 -14.38 -5.67
CA ASP A 158 -2.27 -15.32 -5.57
C ASP A 158 -2.76 -15.82 -6.95
N GLY A 159 -2.07 -15.42 -8.02
CA GLY A 159 -2.46 -15.69 -9.40
C GLY A 159 -3.61 -14.81 -9.90
N SER A 160 -4.00 -13.76 -9.16
CA SER A 160 -4.95 -12.77 -9.63
C SER A 160 -4.28 -11.73 -10.52
N VAL A 161 -5.09 -11.07 -11.36
CA VAL A 161 -4.63 -9.95 -12.20
C VAL A 161 -4.13 -8.74 -11.37
N TYR A 162 -4.55 -8.64 -10.12
CA TYR A 162 -4.09 -7.60 -9.19
C TYR A 162 -2.73 -7.96 -8.58
N GLY A 163 -2.50 -9.23 -8.26
CA GLY A 163 -1.19 -9.74 -7.87
C GLY A 163 -0.17 -9.58 -9.00
N GLU A 164 -0.55 -9.90 -10.24
CA GLU A 164 0.28 -9.66 -11.42
C GLU A 164 0.62 -8.17 -11.60
N ALA A 165 -0.35 -7.27 -11.42
CA ALA A 165 -0.10 -5.82 -11.50
C ALA A 165 0.89 -5.34 -10.41
N ALA A 166 0.84 -5.93 -9.20
CA ALA A 166 1.80 -5.66 -8.15
C ALA A 166 3.21 -6.09 -8.53
N VAL A 167 3.35 -7.28 -9.11
CA VAL A 167 4.62 -7.80 -9.66
C VAL A 167 5.17 -6.88 -10.76
N ASP A 168 4.35 -6.55 -11.75
CA ASP A 168 4.76 -5.69 -12.87
C ASP A 168 5.18 -4.30 -12.40
N HIS A 169 4.48 -3.76 -11.37
CA HIS A 169 4.86 -2.48 -10.78
C HIS A 169 6.25 -2.54 -10.13
N ILE A 170 6.55 -3.58 -9.35
CA ILE A 170 7.86 -3.77 -8.73
C ILE A 170 8.94 -3.95 -9.79
N LEU A 171 8.75 -4.82 -10.78
CA LEU A 171 9.73 -5.05 -11.84
C LEU A 171 10.06 -3.79 -12.64
N LYS A 172 9.08 -2.91 -12.84
CA LYS A 172 9.27 -1.63 -13.53
C LYS A 172 9.98 -0.57 -12.66
N ASN A 173 9.76 -0.60 -11.34
CA ASN A 173 10.18 0.47 -10.42
C ASN A 173 11.11 -0.03 -9.30
N HIS A 174 11.79 -1.15 -9.47
CA HIS A 174 12.61 -1.78 -8.42
C HIS A 174 13.69 -0.86 -7.84
N GLY A 175 14.28 0.01 -8.64
CA GLY A 175 15.29 0.97 -8.17
C GLY A 175 14.78 2.01 -7.16
N VAL A 176 13.48 2.21 -7.01
CA VAL A 176 12.91 3.23 -6.11
C VAL A 176 13.10 2.91 -4.64
N VAL A 177 13.16 1.63 -4.29
CA VAL A 177 13.30 1.16 -2.90
C VAL A 177 14.75 0.87 -2.49
N GLY A 178 15.74 1.28 -3.32
CA GLY A 178 17.18 1.03 -3.08
C GLY A 178 17.73 -0.10 -3.95
N ASN A 179 19.06 -0.26 -3.91
CA ASN A 179 19.77 -1.22 -4.76
C ASN A 179 20.01 -2.56 -4.07
N ASP A 180 20.05 -2.59 -2.74
CA ASP A 180 20.23 -3.82 -1.96
C ASP A 180 18.85 -4.29 -1.44
N VAL A 181 18.12 -4.98 -2.31
CA VAL A 181 16.76 -5.47 -2.02
C VAL A 181 16.69 -6.97 -2.24
N ARG A 182 16.13 -7.66 -1.24
CA ARG A 182 15.74 -9.07 -1.32
C ARG A 182 14.23 -9.17 -1.45
N TYR A 183 13.77 -9.70 -2.55
CA TYR A 183 12.35 -9.94 -2.79
C TYR A 183 11.92 -11.31 -2.30
N GLU A 184 10.72 -11.40 -1.76
CA GLU A 184 10.09 -12.63 -1.30
C GLU A 184 8.69 -12.73 -1.91
N LEU A 185 8.49 -13.69 -2.83
CA LEU A 185 7.17 -13.98 -3.40
C LEU A 185 6.39 -14.82 -2.40
N ILE A 186 5.35 -14.24 -1.82
CA ILE A 186 4.58 -14.85 -0.75
C ILE A 186 3.25 -15.34 -1.31
N ASN A 187 3.03 -16.65 -1.23
CA ASN A 187 1.73 -17.25 -1.54
C ASN A 187 1.21 -17.97 -0.30
N VAL A 188 -0.07 -17.80 0.00
CA VAL A 188 -0.72 -18.44 1.14
C VAL A 188 -1.80 -19.38 0.64
N THR A 189 -1.77 -20.61 1.10
CA THR A 189 -2.79 -21.64 0.83
C THR A 189 -3.62 -21.89 2.09
N GLU A 190 -4.94 -21.80 1.97
CA GLU A 190 -5.82 -22.17 3.08
C GLU A 190 -5.75 -23.69 3.33
N PRO A 191 -5.69 -24.12 4.58
CA PRO A 191 -5.65 -25.55 4.90
C PRO A 191 -6.97 -26.23 4.53
N PHE A 192 -6.88 -27.52 4.23
CA PHE A 192 -8.06 -28.34 3.98
C PHE A 192 -8.75 -28.68 5.29
N TYR A 193 -9.96 -28.17 5.51
CA TYR A 193 -10.82 -28.56 6.61
C TYR A 193 -11.88 -29.54 6.14
N ILE A 194 -11.84 -30.77 6.62
CA ILE A 194 -12.98 -31.67 6.49
C ILE A 194 -14.00 -31.21 7.53
N ILE A 195 -15.08 -30.56 7.11
CA ILE A 195 -16.22 -30.33 7.98
C ILE A 195 -16.94 -31.69 8.08
N THR A 196 -16.58 -32.47 9.09
CA THR A 196 -17.39 -33.64 9.46
C THR A 196 -18.61 -33.13 10.21
N ASP A 197 -19.63 -32.76 9.46
CA ASP A 197 -20.96 -32.56 10.03
C ASP A 197 -21.60 -33.93 10.17
N SER A 198 -21.86 -34.33 11.42
CA SER A 198 -22.62 -35.46 11.87
C SER A 198 -21.99 -36.88 11.82
N SER A 199 -21.77 -37.35 13.01
CA SER A 199 -21.60 -38.71 13.53
C SER A 199 -20.14 -39.13 13.83
N PRO A 200 -19.84 -39.45 15.12
CA PRO A 200 -18.50 -39.86 15.55
C PRO A 200 -18.04 -41.22 15.02
N ASP A 201 -18.86 -41.90 14.21
CA ASP A 201 -18.62 -43.30 13.80
C ASP A 201 -18.00 -43.50 12.40
N ILE A 202 -17.69 -42.39 11.64
CA ILE A 202 -17.07 -42.53 10.31
C ILE A 202 -15.82 -41.61 10.21
N THR A 203 -14.94 -41.76 11.15
CA THR A 203 -13.54 -41.36 10.97
C THR A 203 -12.73 -42.59 10.65
N ASP A 204 -12.80 -43.08 9.41
CA ASP A 204 -11.72 -43.87 8.86
C ASP A 204 -10.49 -42.98 8.85
N GLU A 205 -9.61 -43.09 9.86
CA GLU A 205 -8.33 -42.39 9.97
C GLU A 205 -7.52 -42.46 8.66
N ILE A 206 -7.68 -43.55 7.91
CA ILE A 206 -7.03 -43.79 6.63
C ILE A 206 -7.59 -42.87 5.52
N GLY A 207 -8.89 -42.62 5.49
CA GLY A 207 -9.52 -41.75 4.48
C GLY A 207 -9.16 -40.27 4.68
N SER A 208 -9.23 -39.78 5.91
CA SER A 208 -8.88 -38.40 6.24
C SER A 208 -7.41 -38.07 5.95
N THR A 209 -6.49 -38.97 6.29
CA THR A 209 -5.05 -38.83 6.03
C THR A 209 -4.73 -38.83 4.53
N SER A 210 -5.41 -39.68 3.75
CA SER A 210 -5.22 -39.75 2.29
C SER A 210 -5.71 -38.46 1.58
N TYR A 211 -6.87 -37.94 1.98
CA TYR A 211 -7.40 -36.66 1.43
C TYR A 211 -6.54 -35.47 1.83
N ALA A 212 -6.08 -35.41 3.08
CA ALA A 212 -5.19 -34.31 3.53
C ALA A 212 -3.89 -34.31 2.71
N LYS A 213 -3.27 -35.49 2.51
CA LYS A 213 -2.05 -35.61 1.72
C LYS A 213 -2.27 -35.22 0.25
N ALA A 214 -3.37 -35.66 -0.36
CA ALA A 214 -3.71 -35.28 -1.73
C ALA A 214 -3.96 -33.78 -1.87
N TYR A 215 -4.53 -33.15 -0.84
CA TYR A 215 -4.71 -31.71 -0.81
C TYR A 215 -3.37 -30.96 -0.67
N GLU A 216 -2.47 -31.42 0.19
CA GLU A 216 -1.12 -30.83 0.33
C GLU A 216 -0.35 -30.93 -0.99
N GLU A 217 -0.37 -32.07 -1.67
CA GLU A 217 0.26 -32.24 -2.99
C GLU A 217 -0.37 -31.29 -4.04
N LEU A 218 -1.68 -31.09 -4.01
CA LEU A 218 -2.37 -30.15 -4.89
C LEU A 218 -2.03 -28.70 -4.54
N ALA A 219 -1.93 -28.36 -3.25
CA ALA A 219 -1.57 -27.04 -2.78
C ALA A 219 -0.14 -26.68 -3.23
N GLU A 220 0.81 -27.59 -3.06
CA GLU A 220 2.19 -27.43 -3.51
C GLU A 220 2.29 -27.26 -5.02
N LYS A 221 1.57 -28.08 -5.77
CA LYS A 221 1.49 -27.94 -7.23
C LYS A 221 0.96 -26.56 -7.64
N ARG A 222 -0.12 -26.09 -7.03
CA ARG A 222 -0.70 -24.75 -7.31
C ARG A 222 0.24 -23.62 -6.93
N PHE A 223 0.98 -23.78 -5.84
CA PHE A 223 2.02 -22.85 -5.43
C PHE A 223 3.05 -22.70 -6.56
N HIS A 224 3.62 -23.79 -7.02
CA HIS A 224 4.61 -23.76 -8.11
C HIS A 224 4.03 -23.21 -9.43
N GLU A 225 2.80 -23.60 -9.80
CA GLU A 225 2.13 -23.08 -11.00
C GLU A 225 1.93 -21.54 -10.93
N THR A 226 1.75 -21.00 -9.71
CA THR A 226 1.54 -19.57 -9.50
C THR A 226 2.86 -18.80 -9.37
N VAL A 227 3.81 -19.32 -8.61
CA VAL A 227 4.99 -18.57 -8.16
C VAL A 227 6.17 -18.72 -9.12
N ASP A 228 6.41 -19.90 -9.67
CA ASP A 228 7.60 -20.16 -10.51
C ASP A 228 7.68 -19.26 -11.75
N PRO A 229 6.59 -19.00 -12.49
CA PRO A 229 6.63 -18.07 -13.63
C PRO A 229 6.99 -16.64 -13.22
N ILE A 230 6.55 -16.22 -12.02
CA ILE A 230 6.83 -14.89 -11.48
C ILE A 230 8.29 -14.82 -11.03
N ALA A 231 8.78 -15.84 -10.31
CA ALA A 231 10.18 -15.92 -9.90
C ALA A 231 11.14 -15.88 -11.10
N ALA A 232 10.75 -16.49 -12.24
CA ALA A 232 11.53 -16.40 -13.47
C ALA A 232 11.64 -14.95 -13.96
N LYS A 233 10.56 -14.16 -13.95
CA LYS A 233 10.58 -12.73 -14.34
C LYS A 233 11.54 -11.91 -13.47
N PHE A 234 11.57 -12.15 -12.14
CA PHE A 234 12.52 -11.49 -11.23
C PHE A 234 13.97 -11.85 -11.58
N LYS A 235 14.25 -13.12 -11.82
CA LYS A 235 15.59 -13.59 -12.22
C LYS A 235 16.02 -13.01 -13.55
N GLU A 236 15.13 -12.94 -14.55
CA GLU A 236 15.39 -12.29 -15.84
C GLU A 236 15.69 -10.80 -15.70
N ALA A 237 15.07 -10.13 -14.73
CA ALA A 237 15.36 -8.75 -14.37
C ALA A 237 16.64 -8.57 -13.52
N GLY A 238 17.35 -9.67 -13.20
CA GLY A 238 18.57 -9.65 -12.36
C GLY A 238 18.32 -9.41 -10.87
N LEU A 239 17.09 -9.62 -10.40
CA LEU A 239 16.68 -9.38 -9.02
C LEU A 239 16.72 -10.67 -8.19
N ALA A 240 17.30 -10.58 -6.99
CA ALA A 240 17.31 -11.68 -6.03
C ALA A 240 15.88 -11.91 -5.49
N VAL A 241 15.38 -13.14 -5.59
CA VAL A 241 14.03 -13.51 -5.19
C VAL A 241 14.00 -14.88 -4.53
N ASP A 242 13.30 -14.95 -3.40
CA ASP A 242 12.93 -16.20 -2.72
C ASP A 242 11.44 -16.46 -2.88
N CYS A 243 11.05 -17.73 -2.79
CA CYS A 243 9.64 -18.12 -2.85
C CYS A 243 9.21 -18.64 -1.47
N VAL A 244 8.12 -18.12 -0.95
CA VAL A 244 7.59 -18.41 0.39
C VAL A 244 6.19 -18.97 0.27
N HIS A 245 6.01 -20.23 0.69
CA HIS A 245 4.72 -20.89 0.78
C HIS A 245 4.26 -20.92 2.23
N LEU A 246 3.15 -20.26 2.53
CA LEU A 246 2.52 -20.25 3.86
C LEU A 246 1.21 -21.03 3.79
N THR A 247 0.83 -21.62 4.93
CA THR A 247 -0.43 -22.37 5.03
C THR A 247 -1.21 -21.88 6.24
N GLY A 248 -2.42 -21.37 6.02
CA GLY A 248 -3.26 -20.81 7.09
C GLY A 248 -4.33 -19.88 6.56
N SER A 249 -4.89 -19.06 7.45
CA SER A 249 -5.76 -17.93 7.08
C SER A 249 -4.93 -16.88 6.36
N VAL A 250 -5.28 -16.57 5.10
CA VAL A 250 -4.46 -15.72 4.23
C VAL A 250 -4.08 -14.38 4.90
N ALA A 251 -5.04 -13.72 5.53
CA ALA A 251 -4.77 -12.42 6.15
C ALA A 251 -3.89 -12.55 7.40
N GLU A 252 -4.14 -13.55 8.26
CA GLU A 252 -3.38 -13.78 9.50
C GLU A 252 -1.95 -14.18 9.20
N GLU A 253 -1.73 -15.09 8.24
CA GLU A 253 -0.39 -15.52 7.83
C GLU A 253 0.42 -14.35 7.24
N LEU A 254 -0.20 -13.50 6.43
CA LEU A 254 0.46 -12.31 5.89
C LEU A 254 0.81 -11.29 6.97
N VAL A 255 -0.07 -11.08 7.97
CA VAL A 255 0.19 -10.20 9.12
C VAL A 255 1.35 -10.73 9.94
N ASP A 256 1.36 -12.03 10.25
CA ASP A 256 2.43 -12.63 11.04
C ASP A 256 3.76 -12.64 10.29
N TYR A 257 3.75 -13.01 9.02
CA TYR A 257 4.98 -13.04 8.20
C TYR A 257 5.54 -11.63 7.97
N SER A 258 4.68 -10.62 7.89
CA SER A 258 5.06 -9.22 7.69
C SER A 258 6.08 -8.69 8.70
N LYS A 259 6.14 -9.27 9.90
CA LYS A 259 7.11 -8.94 10.95
C LYS A 259 8.57 -9.19 10.55
N ASN A 260 8.78 -9.96 9.49
CA ASN A 260 10.10 -10.27 8.93
C ASN A 260 10.49 -9.36 7.76
N LEU A 261 9.61 -8.45 7.35
CA LEU A 261 9.74 -7.64 6.15
C LEU A 261 9.92 -6.15 6.49
N ASP A 262 10.42 -5.39 5.54
CA ASP A 262 10.53 -3.92 5.61
C ASP A 262 9.44 -3.23 4.76
N LEU A 263 8.87 -3.94 3.78
CA LEU A 263 7.76 -3.49 2.94
C LEU A 263 6.94 -4.69 2.48
N LEU A 264 5.62 -4.56 2.46
CA LEU A 264 4.73 -5.52 1.84
C LEU A 264 4.06 -4.91 0.59
N VAL A 265 4.09 -5.64 -0.51
CA VAL A 265 3.48 -5.25 -1.78
C VAL A 265 2.34 -6.19 -2.10
N MET A 266 1.18 -5.65 -2.39
CA MET A 266 0.01 -6.47 -2.69
C MET A 266 -0.94 -5.80 -3.69
N GLY A 267 -1.68 -6.61 -4.40
CA GLY A 267 -2.81 -6.14 -5.21
C GLY A 267 -3.93 -5.59 -4.35
N SER A 268 -4.67 -4.63 -4.85
CA SER A 268 -5.83 -4.07 -4.14
C SER A 268 -6.96 -5.09 -3.91
N HIS A 269 -7.03 -6.14 -4.72
CA HIS A 269 -8.00 -7.24 -4.64
C HIS A 269 -7.30 -8.57 -4.92
N GLY A 270 -7.95 -9.68 -4.58
CA GLY A 270 -7.52 -11.02 -4.94
C GLY A 270 -8.42 -11.63 -6.03
N ARG A 271 -8.55 -12.97 -6.03
CA ARG A 271 -9.32 -13.75 -7.01
C ARG A 271 -10.84 -13.51 -6.99
N GLY A 272 -11.38 -12.84 -5.97
CA GLY A 272 -12.82 -12.58 -5.85
C GLY A 272 -13.30 -11.50 -6.82
N ASN A 273 -14.50 -11.65 -7.37
CA ASN A 273 -15.12 -10.71 -8.33
C ASN A 273 -15.74 -9.45 -7.68
N PHE A 274 -15.23 -9.00 -6.56
CA PHE A 274 -15.74 -7.81 -5.85
C PHE A 274 -15.17 -6.54 -6.44
N THR A 275 -15.78 -6.00 -7.48
CA THR A 275 -15.37 -4.75 -8.14
C THR A 275 -15.83 -3.48 -7.41
N ALA A 276 -16.76 -3.61 -6.46
CA ALA A 276 -17.35 -2.46 -5.76
C ALA A 276 -16.64 -2.05 -4.46
N ALA A 277 -15.73 -2.88 -3.95
CA ALA A 277 -15.01 -2.58 -2.71
C ALA A 277 -13.80 -1.69 -2.98
N VAL A 278 -13.44 -0.86 -2.00
CA VAL A 278 -12.25 0.00 -2.03
C VAL A 278 -10.97 -0.84 -2.04
N LEU A 279 -10.94 -1.85 -1.17
CA LEU A 279 -9.92 -2.90 -1.07
C LEU A 279 -10.61 -4.25 -0.87
N GLY A 280 -9.97 -5.32 -1.30
CA GLY A 280 -10.36 -6.68 -0.95
C GLY A 280 -10.21 -6.93 0.56
N SER A 281 -10.92 -7.93 1.08
CA SER A 281 -10.93 -8.26 2.52
C SER A 281 -9.53 -8.52 3.08
N VAL A 282 -8.71 -9.28 2.37
CA VAL A 282 -7.32 -9.56 2.77
C VAL A 282 -6.49 -8.28 2.80
N ALA A 283 -6.52 -7.47 1.74
CA ALA A 283 -5.78 -6.22 1.68
C ALA A 283 -6.20 -5.23 2.77
N MET A 284 -7.51 -5.16 3.07
CA MET A 284 -8.06 -4.35 4.13
C MET A 284 -7.56 -4.82 5.51
N HIS A 285 -7.62 -6.12 5.79
CA HIS A 285 -7.20 -6.70 7.05
C HIS A 285 -5.70 -6.50 7.27
N VAL A 286 -4.87 -6.89 6.30
CA VAL A 286 -3.41 -6.71 6.36
C VAL A 286 -3.04 -5.24 6.54
N ALA A 287 -3.68 -4.35 5.77
CA ALA A 287 -3.46 -2.91 5.91
C ALA A 287 -3.95 -2.33 7.24
N ALA A 288 -4.83 -2.98 7.98
CA ALA A 288 -5.27 -2.56 9.31
C ALA A 288 -4.34 -3.06 10.43
N GLU A 289 -3.80 -4.27 10.32
CA GLU A 289 -3.11 -4.99 11.40
C GLU A 289 -1.58 -4.87 11.37
N THR A 290 -0.97 -4.66 10.19
CA THR A 290 0.49 -4.61 10.08
C THR A 290 1.07 -3.25 10.49
N ASP A 291 2.29 -3.24 10.99
CA ASP A 291 3.04 -2.03 11.36
C ASP A 291 4.05 -1.56 10.28
N LEU A 292 4.33 -2.40 9.27
CA LEU A 292 5.21 -2.03 8.17
C LEU A 292 4.47 -1.22 7.09
N PRO A 293 5.18 -0.51 6.20
CA PRO A 293 4.58 0.13 5.05
C PRO A 293 4.00 -0.89 4.08
N ILE A 294 2.88 -0.55 3.44
CA ILE A 294 2.22 -1.40 2.46
C ILE A 294 2.05 -0.64 1.14
N LEU A 295 2.58 -1.20 0.08
CA LEU A 295 2.31 -0.74 -1.28
C LEU A 295 1.10 -1.49 -1.85
N VAL A 296 0.01 -0.78 -2.03
CA VAL A 296 -1.21 -1.28 -2.67
C VAL A 296 -1.20 -0.91 -4.14
N VAL A 297 -1.21 -1.92 -5.01
CA VAL A 297 -1.24 -1.73 -6.46
C VAL A 297 -2.65 -1.99 -6.98
N ARG A 298 -3.16 -1.06 -7.78
CA ARG A 298 -4.46 -1.14 -8.44
C ARG A 298 -4.28 -1.39 -9.93
N ARG A 299 -5.33 -1.89 -10.55
CA ARG A 299 -5.37 -2.12 -12.00
C ARG A 299 -6.38 -1.17 -12.67
#